data_e506832c32b29135788e13b38af41ad7
#
_entry.id   e506832c32b29135788e13b38af41ad7
#
_cell.length_a   1.000
_cell.length_b   1.000
_cell.length_c   1.000
_cell.angle_alpha   90.00
_cell.angle_beta   90.00
_cell.angle_gamma   90.00
#
_symmetry.space_group_name_H-M   'P 1'
#
loop_
_entity.id
_entity.type
_entity.pdbx_description
1 polymer ?
#
loop_
_entity_poly.entity_id
_entity_poly.type
_entity_poly.pdbx_seq_one_letter_code
_entity_poly.pdbx_strand_id
1 'polypeptide(L)'
;MKYLLSIKTVYPRSGAKIWYDDQRKIHQQIFKGEESVDYAFMGKDPNAADNRWLREAFENQIPIIYFLGVAPGYYQALLPVFISAWDAKALTAKVVFGISDQEELEAPQDAVERRYALRTVKQRLHQAVFREAVIGAYMGRCAFSGLPEQRLLDAAHIISDKHETLGQPIVPNGLPLSKTHHAAFDAHMLGIDPDYRLHVSDHLLVQNDGPQLELLKQLHKQKLHLPKRLQDYPDRDRLAQRFETFLLSR
;
A
#
# COMPACT_ATOMS: atom_id res chain seq x y z
N MET A 1 -19.00 -17.73 -25.18
CA MET A 1 -17.57 -17.62 -24.86
C MET A 1 -17.42 -17.18 -23.41
N LYS A 2 -16.64 -17.87 -22.61
CA LYS A 2 -16.31 -17.44 -21.23
C LYS A 2 -14.88 -16.96 -21.25
N TYR A 3 -14.66 -15.65 -21.12
CA TYR A 3 -13.34 -15.07 -21.03
C TYR A 3 -12.95 -14.82 -19.58
N LEU A 4 -11.65 -14.84 -19.28
CA LEU A 4 -11.14 -14.36 -18.00
C LEU A 4 -11.48 -12.89 -17.84
N LEU A 5 -12.23 -12.54 -16.80
CA LEU A 5 -12.59 -11.16 -16.51
C LEU A 5 -11.59 -10.50 -15.55
N SER A 6 -11.15 -11.28 -14.55
CA SER A 6 -10.30 -10.74 -13.49
C SER A 6 -9.45 -11.81 -12.82
N ILE A 7 -8.35 -11.36 -12.24
CA ILE A 7 -7.50 -12.12 -11.31
C ILE A 7 -7.37 -11.35 -10.01
N LYS A 8 -6.96 -12.02 -8.94
CA LYS A 8 -6.76 -11.38 -7.63
C LYS A 8 -5.62 -11.98 -6.84
N THR A 9 -4.92 -11.13 -6.07
CA THR A 9 -4.10 -11.56 -4.93
C THR A 9 -4.80 -11.20 -3.63
N VAL A 10 -4.77 -12.12 -2.68
CA VAL A 10 -5.46 -11.97 -1.40
C VAL A 10 -4.47 -11.49 -0.35
N TYR A 11 -4.86 -10.49 0.43
CA TYR A 11 -4.12 -10.10 1.61
C TYR A 11 -4.49 -11.04 2.79
N PRO A 12 -3.52 -11.54 3.59
CA PRO A 12 -3.82 -12.44 4.69
C PRO A 12 -4.72 -11.77 5.73
N ARG A 13 -5.64 -12.56 6.29
CA ARG A 13 -6.49 -12.09 7.41
C ARG A 13 -5.65 -11.94 8.66
N SER A 14 -6.04 -11.02 9.55
CA SER A 14 -5.42 -10.86 10.88
C SER A 14 -5.40 -12.21 11.61
N GLY A 15 -4.22 -12.61 12.12
CA GLY A 15 -4.02 -13.90 12.77
C GLY A 15 -3.66 -15.06 11.84
N ALA A 16 -3.69 -14.89 10.53
CA ALA A 16 -3.16 -15.89 9.61
C ALA A 16 -1.62 -15.86 9.65
N LYS A 17 -1.00 -16.92 10.14
CA LYS A 17 0.47 -17.06 10.20
C LYS A 17 1.14 -17.25 8.83
N ILE A 18 0.36 -17.41 7.77
CA ILE A 18 0.87 -17.77 6.44
C ILE A 18 0.40 -16.70 5.44
N TRP A 19 1.31 -15.87 5.00
CA TRP A 19 1.21 -15.20 3.73
C TRP A 19 1.86 -16.13 2.70
N TYR A 20 1.11 -16.57 1.70
CA TYR A 20 1.66 -17.41 0.65
C TYR A 20 2.83 -16.69 -0.02
N ASP A 21 3.97 -17.36 -0.17
CA ASP A 21 5.22 -16.76 -0.67
C ASP A 21 5.06 -16.14 -2.07
N ASP A 22 4.23 -16.73 -2.92
CA ASP A 22 3.89 -16.21 -4.24
C ASP A 22 3.17 -14.85 -4.15
N GLN A 23 2.19 -14.69 -3.26
CA GLN A 23 1.47 -13.45 -3.05
C GLN A 23 2.36 -12.36 -2.46
N ARG A 24 3.25 -12.73 -1.55
CA ARG A 24 4.24 -11.81 -0.97
C ARG A 24 5.21 -11.31 -2.05
N LYS A 25 5.69 -12.19 -2.92
CA LYS A 25 6.55 -11.84 -4.06
C LYS A 25 5.85 -10.87 -5.02
N ILE A 26 4.60 -11.14 -5.38
CA ILE A 26 3.80 -10.26 -6.25
C ILE A 26 3.68 -8.86 -5.63
N HIS A 27 3.35 -8.77 -4.35
CA HIS A 27 3.30 -7.47 -3.67
C HIS A 27 4.65 -6.75 -3.73
N GLN A 28 5.76 -7.45 -3.51
CA GLN A 28 7.10 -6.86 -3.60
C GLN A 28 7.45 -6.42 -5.02
N GLN A 29 7.11 -7.21 -6.04
CA GLN A 29 7.35 -6.86 -7.44
C GLN A 29 6.56 -5.62 -7.88
N ILE A 30 5.27 -5.57 -7.53
CA ILE A 30 4.42 -4.39 -7.79
C ILE A 30 5.01 -3.16 -7.07
N PHE A 31 5.44 -3.34 -5.82
CA PHE A 31 6.00 -2.27 -5.00
C PHE A 31 7.34 -1.74 -5.53
N LYS A 32 8.20 -2.63 -6.01
CA LYS A 32 9.47 -2.25 -6.67
C LYS A 32 9.27 -1.58 -8.04
N GLY A 33 8.03 -1.53 -8.53
CA GLY A 33 7.70 -0.96 -9.83
C GLY A 33 8.19 -1.82 -11.00
N GLU A 34 8.30 -3.16 -10.80
CA GLU A 34 8.64 -4.08 -11.87
C GLU A 34 7.58 -3.99 -13.00
N GLU A 35 8.00 -4.04 -14.24
CA GLU A 35 7.12 -3.94 -15.42
C GLU A 35 6.13 -5.08 -15.50
N SER A 36 6.50 -6.25 -14.96
CA SER A 36 5.66 -7.43 -14.92
C SER A 36 5.75 -8.13 -13.58
N VAL A 37 4.70 -8.83 -13.19
CA VAL A 37 4.64 -9.64 -11.98
C VAL A 37 4.36 -11.09 -12.32
N ASP A 38 4.94 -12.02 -11.57
CA ASP A 38 4.73 -13.45 -11.73
C ASP A 38 3.47 -13.87 -10.94
N TYR A 39 2.42 -14.26 -11.66
CA TYR A 39 1.17 -14.74 -11.09
C TYR A 39 1.14 -16.26 -11.09
N ALA A 40 1.09 -16.89 -9.91
CA ALA A 40 1.07 -18.34 -9.79
C ALA A 40 -0.28 -18.92 -10.26
N PHE A 41 -0.22 -20.10 -10.91
CA PHE A 41 -1.40 -20.83 -11.33
C PHE A 41 -2.22 -21.34 -10.14
N MET A 42 -3.51 -21.54 -10.36
CA MET A 42 -4.36 -22.22 -9.40
C MET A 42 -4.02 -23.73 -9.43
N GLY A 43 -3.41 -24.22 -8.33
CA GLY A 43 -3.00 -25.63 -8.22
C GLY A 43 -1.81 -26.00 -9.11
N LYS A 44 -1.66 -27.30 -9.39
CA LYS A 44 -0.50 -27.87 -10.13
C LYS A 44 -0.82 -28.31 -11.55
N ASP A 45 -2.08 -28.21 -11.98
CA ASP A 45 -2.49 -28.61 -13.33
C ASP A 45 -2.58 -27.37 -14.24
N PRO A 46 -1.67 -27.21 -15.22
CA PRO A 46 -1.70 -26.09 -16.15
C PRO A 46 -2.95 -26.08 -17.04
N ASN A 47 -3.65 -27.23 -17.19
CA ASN A 47 -4.86 -27.37 -17.98
C ASN A 47 -6.16 -27.23 -17.17
N ALA A 48 -6.07 -26.94 -15.86
CA ALA A 48 -7.24 -26.60 -15.07
C ALA A 48 -7.99 -25.41 -15.67
N ALA A 49 -9.30 -25.33 -15.45
CA ALA A 49 -10.16 -24.33 -16.09
C ALA A 49 -9.65 -22.88 -15.90
N ASP A 50 -9.26 -22.53 -14.67
CA ASP A 50 -8.76 -21.19 -14.36
C ASP A 50 -7.45 -20.86 -15.08
N ASN A 51 -6.54 -21.84 -15.18
CA ASN A 51 -5.24 -21.68 -15.85
C ASN A 51 -5.39 -21.64 -17.37
N ARG A 52 -6.38 -22.36 -17.94
CA ARG A 52 -6.73 -22.24 -19.37
C ARG A 52 -7.24 -20.84 -19.70
N TRP A 53 -8.05 -20.23 -18.85
CA TRP A 53 -8.53 -18.87 -19.07
C TRP A 53 -7.40 -17.84 -19.01
N LEU A 54 -6.39 -18.04 -18.16
CA LEU A 54 -5.16 -17.23 -18.19
C LEU A 54 -4.44 -17.38 -19.52
N ARG A 55 -4.35 -18.62 -20.05
CA ARG A 55 -3.72 -18.88 -21.35
C ARG A 55 -4.51 -18.23 -22.48
N GLU A 56 -5.84 -18.36 -22.50
CA GLU A 56 -6.69 -17.71 -23.50
C GLU A 56 -6.57 -16.18 -23.45
N ALA A 57 -6.47 -15.60 -22.26
CA ALA A 57 -6.24 -14.16 -22.10
C ALA A 57 -4.87 -13.75 -22.66
N PHE A 58 -3.84 -14.58 -22.49
CA PHE A 58 -2.53 -14.37 -23.08
C PHE A 58 -2.57 -14.46 -24.62
N GLU A 59 -3.10 -15.56 -25.17
CA GLU A 59 -3.14 -15.82 -26.60
C GLU A 59 -3.96 -14.78 -27.38
N ASN A 60 -5.02 -14.25 -26.80
CA ASN A 60 -5.91 -13.28 -27.42
C ASN A 60 -5.70 -11.84 -26.95
N GLN A 61 -4.68 -11.59 -26.13
CA GLN A 61 -4.36 -10.26 -25.57
C GLN A 61 -5.59 -9.56 -24.95
N ILE A 62 -6.39 -10.33 -24.18
CA ILE A 62 -7.62 -9.83 -23.57
C ILE A 62 -7.27 -8.98 -22.34
N PRO A 63 -7.76 -7.73 -22.26
CA PRO A 63 -7.58 -6.92 -21.07
C PRO A 63 -8.42 -7.50 -19.92
N ILE A 64 -7.81 -7.64 -18.76
CA ILE A 64 -8.43 -8.15 -17.54
C ILE A 64 -8.31 -7.13 -16.41
N ILE A 65 -9.11 -7.33 -15.35
CA ILE A 65 -9.01 -6.55 -14.12
C ILE A 65 -8.16 -7.34 -13.11
N TYR A 66 -7.19 -6.68 -12.52
CA TYR A 66 -6.42 -7.25 -11.43
C TYR A 66 -6.84 -6.65 -10.09
N PHE A 67 -7.36 -7.48 -9.20
CA PHE A 67 -7.71 -7.08 -7.85
C PHE A 67 -6.53 -7.34 -6.90
N LEU A 68 -5.79 -6.28 -6.60
CA LEU A 68 -4.70 -6.32 -5.62
C LEU A 68 -5.26 -6.19 -4.21
N GLY A 69 -5.03 -7.18 -3.35
CA GLY A 69 -5.39 -7.11 -1.94
C GLY A 69 -4.50 -6.07 -1.23
N VAL A 70 -5.09 -5.04 -0.65
CA VAL A 70 -4.37 -3.97 0.08
C VAL A 70 -4.59 -4.04 1.59
N ALA A 71 -5.65 -4.73 2.02
CA ALA A 71 -5.94 -5.06 3.40
C ALA A 71 -6.91 -6.25 3.45
N PRO A 72 -7.12 -6.90 4.62
CA PRO A 72 -8.08 -7.98 4.74
C PRO A 72 -9.48 -7.57 4.27
N GLY A 73 -9.93 -8.13 3.13
CA GLY A 73 -11.22 -7.83 2.51
C GLY A 73 -11.28 -6.55 1.66
N TYR A 74 -10.16 -5.83 1.50
CA TYR A 74 -10.05 -4.68 0.61
C TYR A 74 -9.18 -5.00 -0.59
N TYR A 75 -9.69 -4.63 -1.75
CA TYR A 75 -9.02 -4.84 -3.02
C TYR A 75 -8.99 -3.55 -3.82
N GLN A 76 -7.83 -3.31 -4.42
CA GLN A 76 -7.68 -2.29 -5.44
C GLN A 76 -7.84 -2.93 -6.81
N ALA A 77 -8.74 -2.37 -7.62
CA ALA A 77 -8.87 -2.75 -9.01
C ALA A 77 -7.81 -2.00 -9.85
N LEU A 78 -7.00 -2.76 -10.58
CA LEU A 78 -6.03 -2.25 -11.54
C LEU A 78 -6.51 -2.67 -12.94
N LEU A 79 -6.63 -1.70 -13.87
CA LEU A 79 -7.09 -1.95 -15.24
C LEU A 79 -6.55 -0.86 -16.20
N PRO A 80 -6.31 -1.19 -17.47
CA PRO A 80 -6.27 -2.54 -18.02
C PRO A 80 -5.03 -3.30 -17.55
N VAL A 81 -5.14 -4.63 -17.49
CA VAL A 81 -4.04 -5.53 -17.18
C VAL A 81 -4.01 -6.62 -18.25
N PHE A 82 -2.82 -6.99 -18.71
CA PHE A 82 -2.65 -8.01 -19.74
C PHE A 82 -1.78 -9.16 -19.22
N ILE A 83 -2.01 -10.35 -19.76
CA ILE A 83 -1.10 -11.48 -19.57
C ILE A 83 -0.06 -11.43 -20.69
N SER A 84 1.21 -11.24 -20.35
CA SER A 84 2.32 -11.11 -21.30
C SER A 84 3.08 -12.41 -21.55
N ALA A 85 2.98 -13.39 -20.64
CA ALA A 85 3.54 -14.72 -20.81
C ALA A 85 2.77 -15.76 -20.00
N TRP A 86 2.80 -17.02 -20.45
CA TRP A 86 2.20 -18.16 -19.78
C TRP A 86 3.19 -19.33 -19.82
N ASP A 87 3.60 -19.84 -18.66
CA ASP A 87 4.60 -20.90 -18.51
C ASP A 87 4.02 -22.10 -17.77
N ALA A 88 3.74 -23.16 -18.52
CA ALA A 88 3.20 -24.42 -17.98
C ALA A 88 4.20 -25.16 -17.08
N LYS A 89 5.52 -24.99 -17.30
CA LYS A 89 6.55 -25.68 -16.51
C LYS A 89 6.80 -24.99 -15.18
N ALA A 90 6.85 -23.66 -15.20
CA ALA A 90 7.00 -22.85 -14.01
C ALA A 90 5.67 -22.69 -13.25
N LEU A 91 4.54 -23.08 -13.83
CA LEU A 91 3.18 -22.88 -13.30
C LEU A 91 2.89 -21.41 -12.97
N THR A 92 3.30 -20.51 -13.87
CA THR A 92 3.15 -19.05 -13.70
C THR A 92 2.68 -18.39 -14.98
N ALA A 93 2.01 -17.25 -14.83
CA ALA A 93 1.75 -16.30 -15.90
C ALA A 93 2.41 -14.95 -15.55
N LYS A 94 2.93 -14.26 -16.55
CA LYS A 94 3.41 -12.87 -16.35
C LYS A 94 2.28 -11.89 -16.60
N VAL A 95 2.11 -10.98 -15.68
CA VAL A 95 1.06 -9.96 -15.68
C VAL A 95 1.70 -8.59 -15.86
N VAL A 96 1.23 -7.81 -16.85
CA VAL A 96 1.69 -6.46 -17.16
C VAL A 96 0.57 -5.47 -16.91
N PHE A 97 0.91 -4.34 -16.30
CA PHE A 97 -0.04 -3.27 -15.96
C PHE A 97 0.11 -2.11 -16.95
N GLY A 98 -1.00 -1.62 -17.50
CA GLY A 98 -1.02 -0.44 -18.36
C GLY A 98 -1.47 -0.73 -19.79
N ILE A 99 -1.38 0.29 -20.64
CA ILE A 99 -1.85 0.30 -22.02
C ILE A 99 -1.06 -0.70 -22.85
N SER A 100 -1.74 -1.51 -23.68
CA SER A 100 -1.09 -2.32 -24.70
C SER A 100 -0.38 -1.40 -25.71
N ASP A 101 0.69 -1.88 -26.35
CA ASP A 101 1.53 -1.20 -27.33
C ASP A 101 0.80 -0.59 -28.55
N GLN A 102 -0.54 -0.55 -28.57
CA GLN A 102 -1.35 -0.10 -29.70
C GLN A 102 -1.89 1.33 -29.61
N GLU A 103 -1.73 2.05 -28.50
CA GLU A 103 -1.99 3.48 -28.48
C GLU A 103 -0.65 4.24 -28.42
N GLU A 104 -0.11 4.54 -29.59
CA GLU A 104 0.92 5.56 -29.82
C GLU A 104 0.39 6.94 -29.45
N LEU A 105 0.35 7.24 -28.18
CA LEU A 105 0.49 8.61 -27.72
C LEU A 105 2.00 8.84 -27.56
N GLU A 106 2.53 9.83 -28.32
CA GLU A 106 3.92 10.29 -28.39
C GLU A 106 4.83 9.76 -27.25
N ALA A 107 5.30 8.52 -27.43
CA ALA A 107 6.09 7.86 -26.41
C ALA A 107 7.51 8.42 -26.43
N PRO A 108 8.14 8.68 -25.29
CA PRO A 108 9.55 9.03 -25.22
C PRO A 108 10.39 7.99 -25.98
N GLN A 109 11.28 8.44 -26.84
CA GLN A 109 12.07 7.59 -27.73
C GLN A 109 13.10 6.71 -26.99
N ASP A 110 13.33 6.93 -25.68
CA ASP A 110 14.28 6.19 -24.87
C ASP A 110 13.57 5.19 -23.94
N ALA A 111 14.04 3.93 -23.98
CA ALA A 111 13.56 2.84 -23.11
C ALA A 111 13.74 3.15 -21.61
N VAL A 112 14.72 3.98 -21.25
CA VAL A 112 14.97 4.42 -19.86
C VAL A 112 13.92 5.43 -19.41
N GLU A 113 13.53 6.37 -20.25
CA GLU A 113 12.48 7.36 -19.96
C GLU A 113 11.11 6.69 -19.82
N ARG A 114 10.81 5.71 -20.68
CA ARG A 114 9.57 4.92 -20.58
C ARG A 114 9.49 4.16 -19.26
N ARG A 115 10.57 3.49 -18.83
CA ARG A 115 10.63 2.81 -17.55
C ARG A 115 10.44 3.78 -16.37
N TYR A 116 11.05 4.95 -16.46
CA TYR A 116 10.91 5.97 -15.43
C TYR A 116 9.48 6.52 -15.36
N ALA A 117 8.84 6.79 -16.50
CA ALA A 117 7.45 7.25 -16.56
C ALA A 117 6.48 6.20 -16.00
N LEU A 118 6.62 4.93 -16.41
CA LEU A 118 5.81 3.81 -15.90
C LEU A 118 6.00 3.62 -14.39
N ARG A 119 7.25 3.69 -13.89
CA ARG A 119 7.55 3.61 -12.48
C ARG A 119 6.87 4.74 -11.70
N THR A 120 6.92 5.96 -12.22
CA THR A 120 6.30 7.14 -11.59
C THR A 120 4.78 7.02 -11.56
N VAL A 121 4.15 6.56 -12.64
CA VAL A 121 2.70 6.33 -12.72
C VAL A 121 2.28 5.24 -11.74
N LYS A 122 2.99 4.11 -11.71
CA LYS A 122 2.73 3.02 -10.77
C LYS A 122 2.88 3.48 -9.32
N GLN A 123 3.94 4.20 -9.00
CA GLN A 123 4.17 4.73 -7.66
C GLN A 123 3.05 5.70 -7.22
N ARG A 124 2.61 6.60 -8.09
CA ARG A 124 1.47 7.51 -7.82
C ARG A 124 0.17 6.74 -7.63
N LEU A 125 -0.09 5.72 -8.43
CA LEU A 125 -1.27 4.89 -8.30
C LEU A 125 -1.27 4.15 -6.95
N HIS A 126 -0.15 3.56 -6.55
CA HIS A 126 0.00 2.89 -5.25
C HIS A 126 -0.21 3.86 -4.08
N GLN A 127 0.36 5.05 -4.16
CA GLN A 127 0.17 6.07 -3.12
C GLN A 127 -1.29 6.51 -3.00
N ALA A 128 -1.98 6.71 -4.14
CA ALA A 128 -3.40 7.08 -4.16
C ALA A 128 -4.27 5.99 -3.52
N VAL A 129 -4.02 4.74 -3.86
CA VAL A 129 -4.72 3.55 -3.34
C VAL A 129 -4.50 3.37 -1.85
N PHE A 130 -3.25 3.42 -1.41
CA PHE A 130 -2.90 3.35 0.00
C PHE A 130 -3.59 4.46 0.80
N ARG A 131 -3.53 5.70 0.27
CA ARG A 131 -4.19 6.85 0.88
C ARG A 131 -5.69 6.64 1.03
N GLU A 132 -6.36 6.18 -0.02
CA GLU A 132 -7.80 5.94 0.00
C GLU A 132 -8.18 4.84 1.01
N ALA A 133 -7.44 3.72 1.01
CA ALA A 133 -7.66 2.62 1.94
C ALA A 133 -7.46 3.05 3.40
N VAL A 134 -6.39 3.77 3.70
CA VAL A 134 -6.08 4.25 5.06
C VAL A 134 -7.12 5.27 5.52
N ILE A 135 -7.42 6.30 4.71
CA ILE A 135 -8.42 7.31 5.08
C ILE A 135 -9.81 6.68 5.26
N GLY A 136 -10.18 5.74 4.40
CA GLY A 136 -11.44 5.00 4.49
C GLY A 136 -11.56 4.18 5.79
N ALA A 137 -10.50 3.47 6.20
CA ALA A 137 -10.48 2.68 7.43
C ALA A 137 -10.76 3.53 8.69
N TYR A 138 -10.28 4.77 8.70
CA TYR A 138 -10.50 5.73 9.79
C TYR A 138 -11.71 6.65 9.59
N MET A 139 -12.61 6.31 8.66
CA MET A 139 -13.82 7.09 8.37
C MET A 139 -13.53 8.57 8.03
N GLY A 140 -12.45 8.83 7.33
CA GLY A 140 -12.06 10.17 6.90
C GLY A 140 -11.55 11.09 8.01
N ARG A 141 -11.06 10.55 9.14
CA ARG A 141 -10.59 11.33 10.29
C ARG A 141 -9.09 11.19 10.51
N CYS A 142 -8.46 12.26 10.94
CA CYS A 142 -7.07 12.27 11.39
C CYS A 142 -6.89 11.35 12.60
N ALA A 143 -5.91 10.44 12.56
CA ALA A 143 -5.64 9.51 13.66
C ALA A 143 -5.16 10.21 14.94
N PHE A 144 -4.56 11.41 14.85
CA PHE A 144 -4.08 12.17 16.01
C PHE A 144 -5.16 13.09 16.60
N SER A 145 -5.76 13.92 15.77
CA SER A 145 -6.68 14.98 16.24
C SER A 145 -8.16 14.69 15.99
N GLY A 146 -8.49 13.62 15.27
CA GLY A 146 -9.88 13.36 14.87
C GLY A 146 -10.44 14.31 13.81
N LEU A 147 -9.63 15.22 13.24
CA LEU A 147 -10.07 16.18 12.22
C LEU A 147 -10.83 15.49 11.08
N PRO A 148 -12.12 15.83 10.81
CA PRO A 148 -12.98 15.11 9.87
C PRO A 148 -12.98 15.74 8.46
N GLU A 149 -11.80 16.17 7.95
CA GLU A 149 -11.69 16.81 6.62
C GLU A 149 -10.66 16.05 5.77
N GLN A 150 -11.15 15.15 4.93
CA GLN A 150 -10.31 14.25 4.11
C GLN A 150 -9.35 14.97 3.16
N ARG A 151 -9.70 16.18 2.69
CA ARG A 151 -8.85 16.98 1.79
C ARG A 151 -7.59 17.49 2.48
N LEU A 152 -7.61 17.57 3.81
CA LEU A 152 -6.47 17.98 4.63
C LEU A 152 -5.65 16.80 5.16
N LEU A 153 -6.05 15.54 4.86
CA LEU A 153 -5.39 14.34 5.33
C LEU A 153 -4.48 13.74 4.26
N ASP A 154 -3.35 13.23 4.69
CA ASP A 154 -2.47 12.35 3.93
C ASP A 154 -2.36 11.00 4.66
N ALA A 155 -1.99 9.94 3.94
CA ALA A 155 -1.68 8.65 4.55
C ALA A 155 -0.17 8.58 4.84
N ALA A 156 0.18 8.72 6.11
CA ALA A 156 1.54 8.52 6.59
C ALA A 156 1.84 7.03 6.75
N HIS A 157 3.04 6.58 6.34
CA HIS A 157 3.52 5.25 6.66
C HIS A 157 4.09 5.22 8.08
N ILE A 158 3.77 4.17 8.84
CA ILE A 158 4.41 3.92 10.15
C ILE A 158 5.86 3.51 9.90
N ILE A 159 6.08 2.50 9.08
CA ILE A 159 7.39 2.11 8.56
C ILE A 159 7.47 2.50 7.09
N SER A 160 8.52 3.23 6.73
CA SER A 160 8.72 3.73 5.36
C SER A 160 8.56 2.64 4.31
N ASP A 161 7.98 3.00 3.17
CA ASP A 161 7.82 2.17 1.98
C ASP A 161 9.16 1.65 1.41
N LYS A 162 10.27 2.25 1.78
CA LYS A 162 11.63 1.80 1.43
C LYS A 162 12.08 0.58 2.24
N HIS A 163 11.41 0.25 3.34
CA HIS A 163 11.77 -0.89 4.18
C HIS A 163 11.26 -2.19 3.56
N GLU A 164 12.17 -3.10 3.19
CA GLU A 164 11.88 -4.29 2.37
C GLU A 164 10.82 -5.23 2.97
N THR A 165 10.82 -5.40 4.29
CA THR A 165 9.96 -6.40 4.96
C THR A 165 8.74 -5.82 5.66
N LEU A 166 8.77 -4.57 6.11
CA LEU A 166 7.70 -3.96 6.90
C LEU A 166 7.07 -2.73 6.25
N GLY A 167 7.64 -2.23 5.15
CA GLY A 167 7.18 -1.01 4.46
C GLY A 167 5.97 -1.19 3.53
N GLN A 168 5.25 -2.33 3.58
CA GLN A 168 4.12 -2.57 2.68
C GLN A 168 3.04 -1.48 2.82
N PRO A 169 2.42 -1.05 1.70
CA PRO A 169 1.34 -0.07 1.68
C PRO A 169 0.00 -0.70 2.07
N ILE A 170 -0.13 -1.06 3.33
CA ILE A 170 -1.29 -1.72 3.92
C ILE A 170 -1.87 -0.86 5.04
N VAL A 171 -3.17 -0.99 5.29
CA VAL A 171 -3.84 -0.18 6.32
C VAL A 171 -3.16 -0.27 7.69
N PRO A 172 -2.74 -1.46 8.20
CA PRO A 172 -2.01 -1.55 9.46
C PRO A 172 -0.63 -0.87 9.49
N ASN A 173 -0.07 -0.49 8.33
CA ASN A 173 1.15 0.33 8.22
C ASN A 173 0.84 1.80 7.91
N GLY A 174 -0.41 2.24 8.04
CA GLY A 174 -0.85 3.57 7.63
C GLY A 174 -1.62 4.32 8.70
N LEU A 175 -1.42 5.63 8.72
CA LEU A 175 -2.12 6.58 9.58
C LEU A 175 -2.65 7.73 8.73
N PRO A 176 -3.94 8.05 8.76
CA PRO A 176 -4.45 9.28 8.15
C PRO A 176 -4.10 10.45 9.06
N LEU A 177 -3.21 11.30 8.63
CA LEU A 177 -2.75 12.46 9.40
C LEU A 177 -3.04 13.76 8.66
N SER A 178 -3.35 14.83 9.39
CA SER A 178 -3.31 16.17 8.81
C SER A 178 -1.88 16.47 8.33
N LYS A 179 -1.72 17.34 7.35
CA LYS A 179 -0.40 17.67 6.77
C LYS A 179 0.61 18.11 7.84
N THR A 180 0.18 18.90 8.82
CA THR A 180 1.03 19.32 9.95
C THR A 180 1.44 18.12 10.81
N HIS A 181 0.49 17.24 11.16
CA HIS A 181 0.79 16.04 11.94
C HIS A 181 1.67 15.06 11.19
N HIS A 182 1.47 14.91 9.86
CA HIS A 182 2.29 14.06 9.01
C HIS A 182 3.75 14.56 9.00
N ALA A 183 3.94 15.85 8.73
CA ALA A 183 5.28 16.46 8.75
C ALA A 183 5.97 16.31 10.11
N ALA A 184 5.25 16.54 11.21
CA ALA A 184 5.79 16.38 12.57
C ALA A 184 6.10 14.91 12.92
N PHE A 185 5.29 13.96 12.44
CA PHE A 185 5.52 12.54 12.60
C PHE A 185 6.76 12.08 11.81
N ASP A 186 6.91 12.53 10.57
CA ASP A 186 8.08 12.18 9.74
C ASP A 186 9.37 12.78 10.29
N ALA A 187 9.30 13.98 10.87
CA ALA A 187 10.41 14.65 11.54
C ALA A 187 10.72 14.10 12.95
N HIS A 188 10.08 13.02 13.38
CA HIS A 188 10.19 12.45 14.74
C HIS A 188 9.90 13.44 15.88
N MET A 189 9.11 14.47 15.61
CA MET A 189 8.59 15.37 16.64
C MET A 189 7.38 14.80 17.37
N LEU A 190 6.66 13.90 16.72
CA LEU A 190 5.54 13.12 17.27
C LEU A 190 5.86 11.62 17.13
N GLY A 191 5.58 10.85 18.17
CA GLY A 191 5.72 9.41 18.21
C GLY A 191 4.43 8.73 18.68
N ILE A 192 4.31 7.43 18.43
CA ILE A 192 3.22 6.58 18.90
C ILE A 192 3.83 5.34 19.50
N ASP A 193 3.51 5.03 20.75
CA ASP A 193 3.93 3.78 21.38
C ASP A 193 3.04 2.58 20.96
N PRO A 194 3.48 1.33 21.22
CA PRO A 194 2.71 0.13 20.89
C PRO A 194 1.34 0.03 21.59
N ASP A 195 1.08 0.85 22.62
CA ASP A 195 -0.21 0.95 23.31
C ASP A 195 -1.11 2.05 22.77
N TYR A 196 -0.75 2.56 21.57
CA TYR A 196 -1.49 3.58 20.83
C TYR A 196 -1.58 4.93 21.56
N ARG A 197 -0.55 5.30 22.34
CA ARG A 197 -0.44 6.61 22.97
C ARG A 197 0.49 7.51 22.16
N LEU A 198 0.11 8.77 22.05
CA LEU A 198 0.87 9.80 21.37
C LEU A 198 1.93 10.39 22.31
N HIS A 199 3.11 10.61 21.77
CA HIS A 199 4.23 11.26 22.45
C HIS A 199 4.70 12.45 21.65
N VAL A 200 4.95 13.56 22.32
CA VAL A 200 5.54 14.77 21.74
C VAL A 200 6.99 14.86 22.19
N SER A 201 7.89 15.22 21.29
CA SER A 201 9.32 15.34 21.62
C SER A 201 9.57 16.39 22.68
N ASP A 202 10.59 16.19 23.53
CA ASP A 202 10.96 17.12 24.59
C ASP A 202 11.31 18.51 24.03
N HIS A 203 11.90 18.51 22.82
CA HIS A 203 12.19 19.76 22.10
C HIS A 203 10.93 20.62 21.87
N LEU A 204 9.81 20.02 21.46
CA LEU A 204 8.56 20.77 21.29
C LEU A 204 7.89 21.11 22.61
N LEU A 205 7.99 20.25 23.62
CA LEU A 205 7.34 20.47 24.92
C LEU A 205 7.89 21.68 25.65
N VAL A 206 9.18 21.99 25.50
CA VAL A 206 9.81 23.14 26.17
C VAL A 206 9.64 24.47 25.42
N GLN A 207 9.23 24.45 24.14
CA GLN A 207 8.97 25.66 23.36
C GLN A 207 7.71 26.36 23.85
N ASN A 208 7.67 27.68 23.77
CA ASN A 208 6.50 28.47 24.14
C ASN A 208 6.25 29.52 23.06
N ASP A 209 5.38 29.18 22.11
CA ASP A 209 5.00 30.13 21.08
C ASP A 209 3.77 29.66 20.29
N GLY A 210 2.76 30.50 20.25
CA GLY A 210 1.62 30.43 19.35
C GLY A 210 0.67 29.21 19.49
N PRO A 211 -0.55 29.34 19.00
CA PRO A 211 -1.62 28.35 19.19
C PRO A 211 -1.37 27.04 18.49
N GLN A 212 -0.65 27.03 17.36
CA GLN A 212 -0.34 25.82 16.62
C GLN A 212 0.58 24.87 17.40
N LEU A 213 1.57 25.42 18.09
CA LEU A 213 2.47 24.66 18.95
C LEU A 213 1.73 24.08 20.15
N GLU A 214 0.86 24.86 20.77
CA GLU A 214 0.04 24.38 21.88
C GLU A 214 -0.90 23.25 21.49
N LEU A 215 -1.49 23.29 20.29
CA LEU A 215 -2.29 22.16 19.75
C LEU A 215 -1.46 20.90 19.58
N LEU A 216 -0.21 21.00 19.13
CA LEU A 216 0.68 19.84 19.02
C LEU A 216 1.04 19.27 20.39
N LYS A 217 1.34 20.12 21.38
CA LYS A 217 1.65 19.69 22.75
C LYS A 217 0.50 18.99 23.44
N GLN A 218 -0.74 19.42 23.18
CA GLN A 218 -1.95 18.79 23.73
C GLN A 218 -2.11 17.32 23.29
N LEU A 219 -1.45 16.89 22.21
CA LEU A 219 -1.44 15.50 21.79
C LEU A 219 -0.65 14.59 22.75
N HIS A 220 0.24 15.14 23.59
CA HIS A 220 1.07 14.34 24.47
C HIS A 220 0.24 13.49 25.44
N LYS A 221 0.50 12.17 25.44
CA LYS A 221 -0.22 11.14 26.21
C LYS A 221 -1.69 10.90 25.81
N GLN A 222 -2.19 11.59 24.79
CA GLN A 222 -3.51 11.27 24.24
C GLN A 222 -3.51 9.89 23.56
N LYS A 223 -4.68 9.28 23.50
CA LYS A 223 -4.86 8.02 22.74
C LYS A 223 -5.05 8.32 21.27
N LEU A 224 -4.48 7.47 20.44
CA LEU A 224 -4.71 7.45 19.00
C LEU A 224 -6.19 7.20 18.70
N HIS A 225 -6.77 7.92 17.74
CA HIS A 225 -8.04 7.52 17.15
C HIS A 225 -7.82 6.26 16.31
N LEU A 226 -8.51 5.19 16.66
CA LEU A 226 -8.35 3.89 16.01
C LEU A 226 -9.47 3.62 15.00
N PRO A 227 -9.23 2.80 13.97
CA PRO A 227 -10.27 2.31 13.07
C PRO A 227 -11.35 1.54 13.83
N LYS A 228 -12.54 1.35 13.20
CA LYS A 228 -13.59 0.53 13.83
C LYS A 228 -13.25 -0.96 13.89
N ARG A 229 -12.54 -1.46 12.87
CA ARG A 229 -12.25 -2.89 12.75
C ARG A 229 -10.88 -3.19 13.30
N LEU A 230 -10.77 -4.17 14.18
CA LEU A 230 -9.53 -4.58 14.83
C LEU A 230 -8.43 -4.97 13.82
N GLN A 231 -8.82 -5.55 12.69
CA GLN A 231 -7.89 -5.94 11.63
C GLN A 231 -7.21 -4.76 10.91
N ASP A 232 -7.76 -3.56 11.05
CA ASP A 232 -7.25 -2.32 10.45
C ASP A 232 -6.40 -1.51 11.44
N TYR A 233 -6.26 -1.99 12.67
CA TYR A 233 -5.46 -1.32 13.70
C TYR A 233 -4.00 -1.22 13.26
N PRO A 234 -3.32 -0.13 13.62
CA PRO A 234 -1.88 -0.02 13.45
C PRO A 234 -1.17 -1.23 14.05
N ASP A 235 -0.25 -1.80 13.28
CA ASP A 235 0.52 -2.97 13.69
C ASP A 235 1.49 -2.60 14.82
N ARG A 236 1.42 -3.34 15.94
CA ARG A 236 2.18 -3.02 17.15
C ARG A 236 3.69 -3.18 16.99
N ASP A 237 4.14 -4.12 16.18
CA ASP A 237 5.58 -4.33 15.94
C ASP A 237 6.14 -3.19 15.09
N ARG A 238 5.38 -2.70 14.11
CA ARG A 238 5.72 -1.52 13.34
C ARG A 238 5.74 -0.25 14.20
N LEU A 239 4.77 -0.11 15.08
CA LEU A 239 4.75 1.01 16.04
C LEU A 239 5.97 0.95 16.98
N ALA A 240 6.30 -0.22 17.52
CA ALA A 240 7.47 -0.40 18.39
C ALA A 240 8.76 0.04 17.70
N GLN A 241 9.00 -0.45 16.47
CA GLN A 241 10.19 -0.09 15.71
C GLN A 241 10.24 1.42 15.38
N ARG A 242 9.11 2.02 14.99
CA ARG A 242 9.05 3.47 14.74
C ARG A 242 9.25 4.27 16.01
N PHE A 243 8.71 3.80 17.13
CA PHE A 243 8.82 4.46 18.43
C PHE A 243 10.26 4.45 18.97
N GLU A 244 11.01 3.36 18.76
CA GLU A 244 12.45 3.33 19.05
C GLU A 244 13.22 4.43 18.29
N THR A 245 12.92 4.61 17.01
CA THR A 245 13.52 5.71 16.22
C THR A 245 13.16 7.08 16.79
N PHE A 246 11.90 7.27 17.19
CA PHE A 246 11.46 8.51 17.85
C PHE A 246 12.23 8.76 19.16
N LEU A 247 12.44 7.74 19.99
CA LEU A 247 13.16 7.88 21.26
C LEU A 247 14.64 8.24 21.06
N LEU A 248 15.26 7.76 19.98
CA LEU A 248 16.65 8.10 19.63
C LEU A 248 16.80 9.53 19.06
N SER A 249 15.69 10.14 18.61
CA SER A 249 15.67 11.48 18.01
C SER A 249 15.28 12.59 18.99
N ARG A 250 15.09 12.25 20.25
CA ARG A 250 14.68 13.18 21.34
C ARG A 250 15.78 14.12 21.74
#